data_95345e98fb626cca191a6185ee625a1d
#
_entry.id   95345e98fb626cca191a6185ee625a1d
#
_cell.length_a   1.000
_cell.length_b   1.000
_cell.length_c   1.000
_cell.angle_alpha   90.00
_cell.angle_beta   90.00
_cell.angle_gamma   90.00
#
_symmetry.space_group_name_H-M   'P 1'
#
loop_
_entity.id
_entity.type
_entity.pdbx_description
1 polymer ?
#
loop_
_entity_poly.entity_id
_entity_poly.type
_entity_poly.pdbx_seq_one_letter_code
_entity_poly.pdbx_strand_id
1 'polypeptide(L)'
;MPSPEEIRDVMKRYVQLMCESNADAIVELYADDATAEDPVGGQVVQGREALRAFYAATSPHLQVELTGPVRVAGKECAAPMLAELTMNDQKLYIDVIDVMTFDDDGKITSMRAFWNPAEVRPTR
;
A
#
# COMPACT_ATOMS: atom_id res chain seq x y z
N MET A 1 3.17 21.19 -4.87
CA MET A 1 3.93 19.99 -4.45
C MET A 1 3.68 19.74 -2.97
N PRO A 2 3.25 18.54 -2.57
CA PRO A 2 3.01 18.26 -1.17
C PRO A 2 4.32 18.30 -0.38
N SER A 3 4.22 18.66 0.90
CA SER A 3 5.37 18.67 1.80
C SER A 3 5.73 17.23 2.20
N PRO A 4 6.96 17.00 2.70
CA PRO A 4 7.31 15.67 3.23
C PRO A 4 6.38 15.20 4.33
N GLU A 5 5.89 16.09 5.20
CA GLU A 5 4.93 15.73 6.25
C GLU A 5 3.59 15.30 5.67
N GLU A 6 3.10 16.02 4.67
CA GLU A 6 1.85 15.65 3.99
C GLU A 6 1.96 14.27 3.35
N ILE A 7 3.11 13.97 2.72
CA ILE A 7 3.35 12.64 2.12
C ILE A 7 3.39 11.57 3.21
N ARG A 8 4.09 11.81 4.33
CA ARG A 8 4.11 10.85 5.45
C ARG A 8 2.72 10.60 6.00
N ASP A 9 1.91 11.64 6.12
CA ASP A 9 0.56 11.53 6.65
C ASP A 9 -0.32 10.68 5.73
N VAL A 10 -0.18 10.82 4.41
CA VAL A 10 -0.93 9.98 3.46
C VAL A 10 -0.53 8.51 3.61
N MET A 11 0.76 8.22 3.72
CA MET A 11 1.22 6.82 3.92
C MET A 11 0.68 6.25 5.22
N LYS A 12 0.71 7.01 6.31
CA LYS A 12 0.17 6.56 7.60
C LYS A 12 -1.34 6.34 7.53
N ARG A 13 -2.04 7.23 6.84
CA ARG A 13 -3.47 7.10 6.62
C ARG A 13 -3.79 5.85 5.80
N TYR A 14 -2.99 5.59 4.77
CA TYR A 14 -3.12 4.39 3.94
C TYR A 14 -3.01 3.11 4.80
N VAL A 15 -1.99 3.03 5.65
CA VAL A 15 -1.80 1.87 6.53
C VAL A 15 -3.00 1.69 7.47
N GLN A 16 -3.49 2.78 8.05
CA GLN A 16 -4.67 2.74 8.92
C GLN A 16 -5.90 2.21 8.18
N LEU A 17 -6.14 2.71 6.97
CA LEU A 17 -7.30 2.32 6.17
C LEU A 17 -7.20 0.87 5.69
N MET A 18 -5.99 0.39 5.41
CA MET A 18 -5.77 -1.02 5.10
C MET A 18 -6.19 -1.91 6.27
N CYS A 19 -5.82 -1.54 7.49
CA CYS A 19 -6.21 -2.28 8.70
C CYS A 19 -7.71 -2.23 8.97
N GLU A 20 -8.39 -1.16 8.52
CA GLU A 20 -9.84 -1.00 8.65
C GLU A 20 -10.61 -1.67 7.51
N SER A 21 -9.90 -2.21 6.51
CA SER A 21 -10.51 -2.79 5.31
C SER A 21 -11.44 -1.81 4.59
N ASN A 22 -11.05 -0.53 4.55
CA ASN A 22 -11.86 0.53 3.98
C ASN A 22 -11.41 0.86 2.55
N ALA A 23 -11.80 0.01 1.59
CA ALA A 23 -11.40 0.15 0.19
C ALA A 23 -11.82 1.50 -0.41
N ASP A 24 -13.03 1.98 -0.09
CA ASP A 24 -13.51 3.25 -0.62
C ASP A 24 -12.64 4.42 -0.19
N ALA A 25 -12.27 4.48 1.09
CA ALA A 25 -11.43 5.54 1.61
C ALA A 25 -9.97 5.41 1.10
N ILE A 26 -9.48 4.19 0.91
CA ILE A 26 -8.15 3.98 0.32
C ILE A 26 -8.10 4.59 -1.08
N VAL A 27 -9.11 4.32 -1.91
CA VAL A 27 -9.14 4.80 -3.29
C VAL A 27 -9.20 6.33 -3.35
N GLU A 28 -9.80 6.98 -2.34
CA GLU A 28 -9.83 8.44 -2.27
C GLU A 28 -8.43 9.05 -2.09
N LEU A 29 -7.45 8.28 -1.63
CA LEU A 29 -6.06 8.74 -1.54
C LEU A 29 -5.36 8.77 -2.91
N TYR A 30 -5.91 8.09 -3.91
CA TYR A 30 -5.32 7.91 -5.23
C TYR A 30 -5.84 8.94 -6.23
N ALA A 31 -4.98 9.30 -7.19
CA ALA A 31 -5.41 10.04 -8.38
C ALA A 31 -6.28 9.14 -9.28
N ASP A 32 -7.06 9.75 -10.17
CA ASP A 32 -8.06 9.03 -10.96
C ASP A 32 -7.49 7.93 -11.86
N ASP A 33 -6.31 8.14 -12.42
CA ASP A 33 -5.65 7.21 -13.34
C ASP A 33 -4.45 6.50 -12.71
N ALA A 34 -4.38 6.47 -11.40
CA ALA A 34 -3.26 5.90 -10.66
C ALA A 34 -3.11 4.40 -10.88
N THR A 35 -1.91 3.91 -10.59
CA THR A 35 -1.57 2.49 -10.73
C THR A 35 -1.14 1.89 -9.41
N ALA A 36 -1.33 0.58 -9.27
CA ALA A 36 -0.78 -0.21 -8.18
C ALA A 36 -0.17 -1.49 -8.74
N GLU A 37 1.03 -1.79 -8.29
CA GLU A 37 1.75 -3.01 -8.66
C GLU A 37 2.17 -3.71 -7.38
N ASP A 38 1.58 -4.88 -7.10
CA ASP A 38 1.72 -5.55 -5.81
C ASP A 38 1.62 -7.07 -5.97
N PRO A 39 2.74 -7.79 -5.93
CA PRO A 39 4.11 -7.30 -5.84
C PRO A 39 4.64 -6.74 -7.17
N VAL A 40 5.73 -6.00 -7.09
CA VAL A 40 6.43 -5.56 -8.29
C VAL A 40 6.82 -6.77 -9.15
N GLY A 41 6.55 -6.66 -10.44
CA GLY A 41 6.72 -7.77 -11.38
C GLY A 41 5.43 -8.54 -11.66
N GLY A 42 4.39 -8.28 -10.87
CA GLY A 42 3.06 -8.85 -11.07
C GLY A 42 2.18 -7.99 -11.96
N GLN A 43 0.88 -8.20 -11.86
CA GLN A 43 -0.09 -7.45 -12.63
C GLN A 43 -0.20 -6.01 -12.13
N VAL A 44 -0.26 -5.06 -13.06
CA VAL A 44 -0.51 -3.66 -12.75
C VAL A 44 -2.01 -3.40 -12.79
N VAL A 45 -2.54 -2.83 -11.70
CA VAL A 45 -3.93 -2.40 -11.60
C VAL A 45 -3.98 -0.91 -11.89
N GLN A 46 -4.90 -0.45 -12.74
CA GLN A 46 -4.99 0.96 -13.12
C GLN A 46 -6.40 1.49 -13.06
N GLY A 47 -6.56 2.69 -12.49
CA GLY A 47 -7.81 3.41 -12.43
C GLY A 47 -8.63 3.13 -11.17
N ARG A 48 -9.54 4.04 -10.85
CA ARG A 48 -10.29 4.01 -9.59
C ARG A 48 -11.09 2.73 -9.38
N GLU A 49 -11.80 2.28 -10.40
CA GLU A 49 -12.65 1.11 -10.31
C GLU A 49 -11.82 -0.16 -10.06
N ALA A 50 -10.73 -0.31 -10.82
CA ALA A 50 -9.83 -1.47 -10.66
C ALA A 50 -9.11 -1.44 -9.32
N LEU A 51 -8.68 -0.27 -8.87
CA LEU A 51 -8.05 -0.11 -7.55
C LEU A 51 -9.02 -0.46 -6.44
N ARG A 52 -10.28 -0.02 -6.54
CA ARG A 52 -11.29 -0.32 -5.54
C ARG A 52 -11.53 -1.82 -5.44
N ALA A 53 -11.65 -2.50 -6.58
CA ALA A 53 -11.83 -3.96 -6.61
C ALA A 53 -10.64 -4.68 -5.99
N PHE A 54 -9.43 -4.21 -6.29
CA PHE A 54 -8.20 -4.76 -5.72
C PHE A 54 -8.18 -4.67 -4.19
N TYR A 55 -8.45 -3.48 -3.64
CA TYR A 55 -8.43 -3.30 -2.19
C TYR A 55 -9.60 -3.97 -1.49
N ALA A 56 -10.77 -4.02 -2.14
CA ALA A 56 -11.91 -4.74 -1.58
C ALA A 56 -11.63 -6.23 -1.46
N ALA A 57 -10.87 -6.79 -2.39
CA ALA A 57 -10.51 -8.21 -2.38
C ALA A 57 -9.38 -8.52 -1.40
N THR A 58 -8.42 -7.62 -1.24
CA THR A 58 -7.19 -7.91 -0.47
C THR A 58 -7.23 -7.44 0.97
N SER A 59 -7.77 -6.25 1.25
CA SER A 59 -7.68 -5.64 2.58
C SER A 59 -8.40 -6.40 3.69
N PRO A 60 -9.52 -7.12 3.45
CA PRO A 60 -10.16 -7.87 4.52
C PRO A 60 -9.30 -8.97 5.14
N HIS A 61 -8.28 -9.42 4.42
CA HIS A 61 -7.41 -10.51 4.87
C HIS A 61 -6.07 -10.02 5.40
N LEU A 62 -5.84 -8.71 5.40
CA LEU A 62 -4.55 -8.12 5.73
C LEU A 62 -4.60 -7.22 6.95
N GLN A 63 -3.54 -7.33 7.78
CA GLN A 63 -3.18 -6.31 8.74
C GLN A 63 -1.77 -5.87 8.40
N VAL A 64 -1.51 -4.58 8.44
CA VAL A 64 -0.19 -4.04 8.10
C VAL A 64 0.29 -3.10 9.20
N GLU A 65 1.61 -3.09 9.43
CA GLU A 65 2.22 -2.15 10.37
C GLU A 65 3.53 -1.61 9.79
N LEU A 66 3.78 -0.33 10.02
CA LEU A 66 5.05 0.26 9.66
C LEU A 66 6.13 -0.27 10.59
N THR A 67 7.24 -0.77 10.02
CA THR A 67 8.36 -1.32 10.80
C THR A 67 9.54 -0.37 10.89
N GLY A 68 9.42 0.80 10.27
CA GLY A 68 10.42 1.86 10.32
C GLY A 68 9.83 3.16 9.80
N PRO A 69 10.61 4.25 9.83
CA PRO A 69 10.09 5.54 9.39
C PRO A 69 9.85 5.60 7.89
N VAL A 70 8.82 6.35 7.51
CA VAL A 70 8.56 6.67 6.11
C VAL A 70 9.65 7.63 5.62
N ARG A 71 10.37 7.26 4.56
CA ARG A 71 11.36 8.11 3.93
C ARG A 71 10.73 8.83 2.76
N VAL A 72 10.99 10.13 2.65
CA VAL A 72 10.43 10.96 1.59
C VAL A 72 11.58 11.61 0.81
N ALA A 73 11.48 11.54 -0.51
CA ALA A 73 12.40 12.22 -1.42
C ALA A 73 11.61 12.75 -2.60
N GLY A 74 11.66 14.06 -2.83
CA GLY A 74 10.87 14.68 -3.88
C GLY A 74 9.38 14.41 -3.71
N LYS A 75 8.75 13.87 -4.73
CA LYS A 75 7.32 13.51 -4.71
C LYS A 75 7.10 12.02 -4.44
N GLU A 76 8.06 11.35 -3.83
CA GLU A 76 7.99 9.91 -3.58
C GLU A 76 8.27 9.60 -2.12
N CYS A 77 7.77 8.45 -1.68
CA CYS A 77 8.13 7.93 -0.39
C CYS A 77 8.34 6.43 -0.47
N ALA A 78 9.11 5.91 0.50
CA ALA A 78 9.33 4.49 0.68
C ALA A 78 9.10 4.16 2.15
N ALA A 79 8.32 3.11 2.42
CA ALA A 79 7.94 2.76 3.77
C ALA A 79 8.08 1.24 3.98
N PRO A 80 8.92 0.82 4.95
CA PRO A 80 9.00 -0.59 5.30
C PRO A 80 7.81 -0.97 6.17
N MET A 81 7.25 -2.14 5.92
CA MET A 81 6.12 -2.62 6.71
C MET A 81 6.10 -4.15 6.77
N LEU A 82 5.37 -4.65 7.76
CA LEU A 82 5.08 -6.06 7.89
C LEU A 82 3.59 -6.25 7.62
N ALA A 83 3.28 -7.11 6.68
CA ALA A 83 1.90 -7.50 6.39
C ALA A 83 1.62 -8.86 7.01
N GLU A 84 0.47 -8.98 7.68
CA GLU A 84 -0.04 -10.23 8.21
C GLU A 84 -1.25 -10.62 7.39
N LEU A 85 -1.14 -11.72 6.66
CA LEU A 85 -2.21 -12.25 5.81
C LEU A 85 -2.86 -13.44 6.51
N THR A 86 -4.18 -13.41 6.67
CA THR A 86 -4.93 -14.53 7.24
C THR A 86 -5.71 -15.23 6.14
N MET A 87 -5.41 -16.51 5.92
CA MET A 87 -6.09 -17.38 4.97
C MET A 87 -6.30 -18.74 5.56
N ASN A 88 -7.54 -19.27 5.50
CA ASN A 88 -7.87 -20.60 5.99
C ASN A 88 -7.41 -20.84 7.42
N ASP A 89 -7.61 -19.86 8.31
CA ASP A 89 -7.20 -19.88 9.71
C ASP A 89 -5.68 -19.91 9.94
N GLN A 90 -4.90 -19.69 8.87
CA GLN A 90 -3.45 -19.60 8.96
C GLN A 90 -3.01 -18.16 8.77
N LYS A 91 -1.97 -17.79 9.53
CA LYS A 91 -1.35 -16.47 9.38
C LYS A 91 -0.04 -16.60 8.64
N LEU A 92 0.13 -15.76 7.63
CA LEU A 92 1.35 -15.64 6.85
C LEU A 92 1.89 -14.23 7.01
N TYR A 93 3.21 -14.09 6.94
CA TYR A 93 3.87 -12.81 7.18
C TYR A 93 4.73 -12.44 5.99
N ILE A 94 4.62 -11.18 5.59
CA ILE A 94 5.27 -10.65 4.39
C ILE A 94 6.01 -9.38 4.77
N ASP A 95 7.33 -9.35 4.57
CA ASP A 95 8.11 -8.13 4.70
C ASP A 95 8.01 -7.38 3.38
N VAL A 96 7.56 -6.12 3.44
CA VAL A 96 7.24 -5.32 2.27
C VAL A 96 7.88 -3.96 2.38
N ILE A 97 8.28 -3.40 1.24
CA ILE A 97 8.54 -1.96 1.14
C ILE A 97 7.58 -1.41 0.10
N ASP A 98 6.74 -0.46 0.51
CA ASP A 98 5.87 0.25 -0.41
C ASP A 98 6.55 1.52 -0.87
N VAL A 99 6.54 1.74 -2.18
CA VAL A 99 7.02 2.99 -2.80
C VAL A 99 5.83 3.66 -3.45
N MET A 100 5.57 4.91 -3.07
CA MET A 100 4.47 5.69 -3.62
C MET A 100 5.00 6.96 -4.27
N THR A 101 4.40 7.32 -5.41
CA THR A 101 4.64 8.59 -6.10
C THR A 101 3.37 9.43 -6.00
N PHE A 102 3.53 10.74 -5.84
CA PHE A 102 2.41 11.67 -5.61
C PHE A 102 2.37 12.75 -6.67
N ASP A 103 1.18 13.28 -6.93
CA ASP A 103 1.03 14.46 -7.78
C ASP A 103 1.08 15.75 -6.94
N ASP A 104 0.91 16.90 -7.59
CA ASP A 104 0.97 18.20 -6.92
C ASP A 104 -0.18 18.43 -5.93
N ASP A 105 -1.27 17.69 -6.08
CA ASP A 105 -2.42 17.76 -5.18
C ASP A 105 -2.28 16.81 -3.98
N GLY A 106 -1.16 16.07 -3.89
CA GLY A 106 -0.92 15.12 -2.82
C GLY A 106 -1.64 13.79 -2.99
N LYS A 107 -2.13 13.49 -4.18
CA LYS A 107 -2.75 12.20 -4.48
C LYS A 107 -1.71 11.21 -4.94
N ILE A 108 -1.91 9.94 -4.59
CA ILE A 108 -1.02 8.85 -5.02
C ILE A 108 -1.24 8.59 -6.51
N THR A 109 -0.18 8.68 -7.30
CA THR A 109 -0.23 8.35 -8.74
C THR A 109 0.26 6.96 -9.03
N SER A 110 1.11 6.41 -8.15
CA SER A 110 1.68 5.06 -8.31
C SER A 110 1.98 4.48 -6.94
N MET A 111 1.61 3.22 -6.73
CA MET A 111 2.01 2.45 -5.57
C MET A 111 2.68 1.18 -6.08
N ARG A 112 3.88 0.90 -5.57
CA ARG A 112 4.64 -0.29 -5.93
C ARG A 112 5.08 -0.98 -4.65
N ALA A 113 4.64 -2.22 -4.47
CA ALA A 113 4.94 -3.01 -3.28
C ALA A 113 6.04 -4.02 -3.61
N PHE A 114 7.16 -3.90 -2.91
CA PHE A 114 8.35 -4.74 -3.12
C PHE A 114 8.33 -5.88 -2.12
N TRP A 115 7.96 -7.07 -2.58
CA TRP A 115 8.04 -8.31 -1.81
C TRP A 115 8.08 -9.49 -2.77
N ASN A 116 8.56 -10.62 -2.28
CA ASN A 116 8.73 -11.81 -3.11
C ASN A 116 7.84 -12.93 -2.54
N PRO A 117 6.94 -13.50 -3.35
CA PRO A 117 6.09 -14.61 -2.91
C PRO A 117 6.87 -15.80 -2.32
N ALA A 118 8.10 -16.03 -2.79
CA ALA A 118 8.94 -17.11 -2.25
C ALA A 118 9.47 -16.83 -0.84
N GLU A 119 9.33 -15.59 -0.36
CA GLU A 119 9.83 -15.19 0.96
C GLU A 119 8.72 -14.99 1.99
N VAL A 120 7.49 -15.35 1.66
CA VAL A 120 6.37 -15.35 2.60
C VAL A 120 6.64 -16.45 3.65
N ARG A 121 6.46 -16.08 4.93
CA ARG A 121 6.81 -16.99 6.01
C ARG A 121 5.63 -17.28 6.92
N PRO A 122 5.59 -18.49 7.55
CA PRO A 122 4.48 -18.91 8.42
C PRO A 122 4.59 -18.36 9.85
N THR A 123 5.71 -17.74 10.20
CA THR A 123 5.93 -17.18 11.54
C THR A 123 6.43 -15.75 11.45
N ARG A 124 6.05 -14.95 12.42
CA ARG A 124 6.38 -13.53 12.48
C ARG A 124 7.87 -13.23 12.64
#